data_8887b5cf9bba2df0cbf72151d8798b9b
#
_entry.id   8887b5cf9bba2df0cbf72151d8798b9b
#
_cell.length_a   1.000
_cell.length_b   1.000
_cell.length_c   1.000
_cell.angle_alpha   90.00
_cell.angle_beta   90.00
_cell.angle_gamma   90.00
#
_symmetry.space_group_name_H-M   'P 1'
#
loop_
_entity.id
_entity.type
_entity.pdbx_description
1 polymer ?
#
loop_
_entity_poly.entity_id
_entity_poly.type
_entity_poly.pdbx_seq_one_letter_code
_entity_poly.pdbx_strand_id
1 'polypeptide(L)' 'MNLALANEGIEYEIDSIDTDDEELNSFLFSLGCYSGENITVVSKKKNSLVVAIKDARYTIDKALGEAIKIKE' A
#
# COMPACT_ATOMS: atom_id res chain seq x y z
N MET A 1 -7.02 -0.33 9.84
CA MET A 1 -7.07 -1.37 8.79
C MET A 1 -5.80 -1.29 7.96
N ASN A 2 -5.34 -2.41 7.44
CA ASN A 2 -4.16 -2.40 6.58
C ASN A 2 -4.55 -2.71 5.13
N LEU A 3 -3.61 -2.47 4.21
CA LEU A 3 -3.89 -2.56 2.79
C LEU A 3 -4.22 -3.98 2.33
N ALA A 4 -3.68 -5.00 3.00
CA ALA A 4 -3.98 -6.38 2.64
C ALA A 4 -5.45 -6.75 2.90
N LEU A 5 -6.14 -5.99 3.75
CA LEU A 5 -7.56 -6.19 4.05
C LEU A 5 -8.47 -5.27 3.24
N ALA A 6 -7.89 -4.39 2.43
CA ALA A 6 -8.67 -3.44 1.64
C ALA A 6 -9.51 -4.15 0.57
N ASN A 7 -10.64 -3.57 0.23
CA ASN A 7 -11.46 -4.06 -0.88
C ASN A 7 -10.87 -3.60 -2.20
N GLU A 8 -10.87 -4.49 -3.19
CA GLU A 8 -10.38 -4.15 -4.52
C GLU A 8 -11.21 -3.03 -5.13
N GLY A 9 -10.54 -2.11 -5.83
CA GLY A 9 -11.20 -1.04 -6.55
C GLY A 9 -11.62 0.16 -5.73
N ILE A 10 -11.40 0.12 -4.41
CA ILE A 10 -11.74 1.25 -3.53
C ILE A 10 -10.49 2.05 -3.24
N GLU A 11 -10.57 3.36 -3.36
CA GLU A 11 -9.46 4.23 -3.02
C GLU A 11 -9.48 4.52 -1.53
N TYR A 12 -8.31 4.35 -0.88
CA TYR A 12 -8.14 4.62 0.54
C TYR A 12 -7.04 5.66 0.74
N GLU A 13 -7.12 6.39 1.82
CA GLU A 13 -6.04 7.28 2.22
C GLU A 13 -5.07 6.52 3.12
N ILE A 14 -3.77 6.66 2.85
CA ILE A 14 -2.73 6.03 3.67
C ILE A 14 -2.64 6.76 4.99
N ASP A 15 -2.74 6.03 6.09
CA ASP A 15 -2.63 6.58 7.43
C ASP A 15 -1.17 6.61 7.89
N SER A 16 -0.49 5.46 7.79
CA SER A 16 0.91 5.34 8.22
C SER A 16 1.52 4.09 7.61
N ILE A 17 2.86 4.03 7.69
CA ILE A 17 3.61 2.84 7.28
C ILE A 17 4.21 2.25 8.55
N ASP A 18 3.85 1.00 8.84
CA ASP A 18 4.26 0.31 10.06
C ASP A 18 5.39 -0.67 9.77
N THR A 19 6.59 -0.14 9.56
CA THR A 19 7.79 -0.93 9.37
C THR A 19 8.99 -0.22 9.96
N ASP A 20 9.90 -1.00 10.55
CA ASP A 20 11.14 -0.49 11.12
C ASP A 20 12.30 -0.51 10.11
N ASP A 21 12.04 -0.98 8.90
CA ASP A 21 13.07 -1.08 7.86
C ASP A 21 13.15 0.23 7.08
N GLU A 22 14.23 0.97 7.29
CA GLU A 22 14.42 2.26 6.63
C GLU A 22 14.54 2.16 5.12
N GLU A 23 15.14 1.08 4.61
CA GLU A 23 15.24 0.88 3.17
C GLU A 23 13.85 0.67 2.57
N LEU A 24 13.02 -0.10 3.25
CA LEU A 24 11.66 -0.35 2.82
C LEU A 24 10.82 0.93 2.88
N ASN A 25 10.98 1.71 3.95
CA ASN A 25 10.30 3.00 4.07
C ASN A 25 10.70 3.95 2.93
N SER A 26 11.99 4.01 2.60
CA SER A 26 12.49 4.85 1.51
C SER A 26 11.95 4.38 0.18
N PHE A 27 11.91 3.06 -0.03
CA PHE A 27 11.36 2.49 -1.25
C PHE A 27 9.88 2.88 -1.42
N LEU A 28 9.09 2.70 -0.37
CA LEU A 28 7.67 3.04 -0.42
C LEU A 28 7.46 4.54 -0.65
N PHE A 29 8.27 5.36 0.01
CA PHE A 29 8.20 6.80 -0.19
C PHE A 29 8.47 7.18 -1.65
N SER A 30 9.45 6.52 -2.27
CA SER A 30 9.80 6.78 -3.66
C SER A 30 8.67 6.42 -4.63
N LEU A 31 7.79 5.49 -4.24
CA LEU A 31 6.62 5.12 -5.03
C LEU A 31 5.44 6.09 -4.83
N GLY A 32 5.54 6.99 -3.86
CA GLY A 32 4.43 7.86 -3.47
C GLY A 32 3.58 7.26 -2.37
N CYS A 33 4.05 6.19 -1.71
CA CYS A 33 3.31 5.50 -0.67
C CYS A 33 3.69 6.07 0.69
N TYR A 34 2.96 7.09 1.14
CA TYR A 34 3.20 7.74 2.42
C TYR A 34 1.91 8.34 2.96
N SER A 35 1.93 8.72 4.23
CA SER A 35 0.76 9.24 4.92
C SER A 35 0.14 10.41 4.17
N GLY A 36 -1.17 10.35 3.99
CA GLY A 36 -1.93 11.38 3.29
C GLY A 36 -2.14 11.12 1.81
N GLU A 37 -1.41 10.18 1.21
CA GLU A 37 -1.60 9.82 -0.19
C GLU A 37 -2.70 8.79 -0.33
N ASN A 38 -3.28 8.73 -1.53
CA ASN A 38 -4.32 7.76 -1.84
C ASN A 38 -3.73 6.53 -2.51
N ILE A 39 -4.30 5.37 -2.20
CA ILE A 39 -3.87 4.10 -2.77
C ILE A 39 -5.09 3.22 -3.03
N THR A 40 -5.05 2.48 -4.13
CA THR A 40 -6.11 1.55 -4.50
C THR A 40 -5.50 0.18 -4.72
N VAL A 41 -6.12 -0.86 -4.15
CA VAL A 41 -5.75 -2.24 -4.49
C VAL A 41 -6.51 -2.60 -5.75
N VAL A 42 -5.79 -2.76 -6.85
CA VAL A 42 -6.38 -3.09 -8.15
C VAL A 42 -6.77 -4.56 -8.18
N SER A 43 -5.89 -5.43 -7.68
CA SER A 43 -6.20 -6.85 -7.57
C SER A 43 -5.39 -7.47 -6.44
N LYS A 44 -5.94 -8.54 -5.89
CA LYS A 44 -5.28 -9.33 -4.85
C LYS A 44 -4.96 -10.70 -5.40
N LYS A 45 -3.76 -11.16 -5.09
CA LYS A 45 -3.32 -12.52 -5.38
C LYS A 45 -2.99 -13.20 -4.06
N LYS A 46 -2.62 -14.48 -4.12
CA LYS A 46 -2.38 -15.25 -2.90
C LYS A 46 -1.34 -14.60 -1.99
N ASN A 47 -0.23 -14.15 -2.56
CA ASN A 47 0.89 -13.61 -1.79
C ASN A 47 1.30 -12.21 -2.25
N SER A 48 0.48 -11.55 -3.07
CA SER A 48 0.83 -10.24 -3.58
C SER A 48 -0.40 -9.39 -3.83
N LEU A 49 -0.17 -8.08 -3.95
CA LEU A 49 -1.20 -7.10 -4.26
C LEU A 49 -0.70 -6.25 -5.42
N VAL A 50 -1.59 -5.97 -6.37
CA VAL A 50 -1.32 -4.96 -7.38
C VAL A 50 -1.99 -3.68 -6.89
N VAL A 51 -1.19 -2.63 -6.71
CA VAL A 51 -1.69 -1.36 -6.16
C VAL A 51 -1.49 -0.24 -7.17
N ALA A 52 -2.39 0.73 -7.14
CA ALA A 52 -2.28 1.93 -7.94
C ALA A 52 -2.02 3.10 -6.99
N ILE A 53 -0.96 3.84 -7.26
CA ILE A 53 -0.60 5.05 -6.52
C ILE A 53 -0.29 6.11 -7.57
N LYS A 54 -1.02 7.24 -7.50
CA LYS A 54 -0.92 8.29 -8.50
C LYS A 54 -1.19 7.70 -9.89
N ASP A 55 -0.31 7.87 -10.84
CA ASP A 55 -0.51 7.41 -12.21
C ASP A 55 0.20 6.08 -12.50
N ALA A 56 0.69 5.39 -11.47
CA ALA A 56 1.49 4.19 -11.64
C ALA A 56 0.90 3.01 -10.89
N ARG A 57 1.23 1.81 -11.34
CA ARG A 57 0.83 0.56 -10.69
C ARG A 57 2.06 -0.21 -10.30
N TYR A 58 1.98 -0.86 -9.14
CA TYR A 58 3.09 -1.64 -8.59
C TYR A 58 2.56 -2.94 -8.03
N THR A 59 3.40 -3.98 -8.09
CA THR A 59 3.09 -5.23 -7.41
C THR A 59 3.93 -5.29 -6.14
N ILE A 60 3.28 -5.46 -5.01
CA ILE A 60 3.95 -5.59 -3.71
C ILE A 60 3.53 -6.91 -3.08
N ASP A 61 4.36 -7.43 -2.17
CA ASP A 61 3.97 -8.66 -1.49
C ASP A 61 2.93 -8.36 -0.41
N LYS A 62 2.26 -9.43 0.03
CA LYS A 62 1.19 -9.30 1.02
C LYS A 62 1.71 -8.77 2.35
N ALA A 63 2.91 -9.19 2.76
CA ALA A 63 3.50 -8.74 4.01
C ALA A 63 3.73 -7.23 3.99
N LEU A 64 4.16 -6.68 2.86
CA LEU A 64 4.33 -5.25 2.71
C LEU A 64 2.97 -4.54 2.78
N GLY A 65 1.96 -5.13 2.14
CA GLY A 65 0.60 -4.59 2.23
C GLY A 65 0.08 -4.54 3.66
N GLU A 66 0.45 -5.51 4.48
CA GLU A 66 0.07 -5.52 5.89
C GLU A 66 0.73 -4.41 6.69
N ALA A 67 1.88 -3.92 6.24
CA ALA A 67 2.59 -2.82 6.90
C ALA A 67 2.04 -1.45 6.53
N ILE A 68 1.24 -1.36 5.48
CA ILE A 68 0.64 -0.10 5.03
C ILE A 68 -0.71 0.05 5.71
N LYS A 69 -0.81 0.98 6.65
CA LYS A 69 -2.06 1.25 7.38
C LYS A 69 -2.88 2.27 6.61
N ILE A 70 -4.16 2.00 6.45
CA ILE A 70 -5.07 2.85 5.69
C ILE A 70 -6.23 3.29 6.57
N LYS A 71 -6.78 4.43 6.26
CA LYS A 71 -7.99 4.95 6.93
C LYS A 71 -9.22 4.25 6.36
N GLU A 72 -10.14 3.95 7.24
CA GLU A 72 -11.39 3.30 6.84
C GLU A 72 -12.44 4.27 6.32
#